data_28f87e882a7ba00042d8077ac0efb35a
#
_entry.id   28f87e882a7ba00042d8077ac0efb35a
#
_cell.length_a   1.000
_cell.length_b   1.000
_cell.length_c   1.000
_cell.angle_alpha   90.00
_cell.angle_beta   90.00
_cell.angle_gamma   90.00
#
_symmetry.space_group_name_H-M   'P 1'
#
loop_
_entity.id
_entity.type
_entity.pdbx_description
1 polymer ?
#
loop_
_entity_poly.entity_id
_entity_poly.type
_entity_poly.pdbx_seq_one_letter_code
_entity_poly.pdbx_strand_id
1 'polypeptide(L)'
;AIPSLGLGWRVLFPIYMVIAIVAILLLGATSIKEEAPEGKPSTFAECIALLGNPFILLMFVGIMCHVGIDVGTNTTAPKILMERLGMDIHAAAFATSLYFIFRTVGCLTGSLILAHWTPKKFFVVSVVLMVASMAGFLLFDSKALLYVSIALVGYGNSNVFSILFSQALLSMPQRQNEVSGLMIMGLFGGTVFPLLMGFASDALHSQTGALLVLAVGVFYLLFLFTKLK
;
A
#
# COMPACT_ATOMS: atom_id res chain seq x y z
N ALA A 1 8.86 20.07 4.82
CA ALA A 1 8.10 21.12 5.53
C ALA A 1 8.70 21.46 6.91
N ILE A 2 9.04 20.49 7.77
CA ILE A 2 9.57 20.75 9.12
C ILE A 2 10.93 21.45 9.10
N PRO A 3 11.91 21.07 8.27
CA PRO A 3 13.16 21.81 8.14
C PRO A 3 12.99 23.25 7.63
N SER A 4 11.99 23.49 6.77
CA SER A 4 11.71 24.84 6.24
C SER A 4 11.14 25.80 7.29
N LEU A 5 10.62 25.27 8.41
CA LEU A 5 10.14 26.05 9.56
C LEU A 5 11.23 26.26 10.63
N GLY A 6 12.48 25.87 10.36
CA GLY A 6 13.58 25.94 11.33
C GLY A 6 13.47 24.98 12.52
N LEU A 7 12.50 24.04 12.47
CA LEU A 7 12.28 23.05 13.50
C LEU A 7 13.07 21.78 13.22
N GLY A 8 13.80 21.28 14.20
CA GLY A 8 14.51 20.02 14.10
C GLY A 8 13.53 18.81 13.98
N TRP A 9 13.99 17.72 13.36
CA TRP A 9 13.20 16.49 13.21
C TRP A 9 12.62 15.92 14.51
N ARG A 10 13.25 16.25 15.66
CA ARG A 10 12.82 15.81 16.99
C ARG A 10 11.43 16.34 17.39
N VAL A 11 10.97 17.43 16.79
CA VAL A 11 9.63 18.00 17.06
C VAL A 11 8.49 17.06 16.60
N LEU A 12 8.78 16.12 15.71
CA LEU A 12 7.79 15.12 15.30
C LEU A 12 7.33 14.23 16.47
N PHE A 13 8.22 13.88 17.40
CA PHE A 13 7.86 12.99 18.51
C PHE A 13 6.82 13.60 19.46
N PRO A 14 6.98 14.85 19.95
CA PRO A 14 5.94 15.45 20.77
C PRO A 14 4.62 15.66 19.99
N ILE A 15 4.65 15.93 18.68
CA ILE A 15 3.43 16.02 17.88
C ILE A 15 2.70 14.67 17.87
N TYR A 16 3.40 13.57 17.57
CA TYR A 16 2.79 12.23 17.59
C TYR A 16 2.33 11.84 18.99
N MET A 17 3.05 12.23 20.03
CA MET A 17 2.65 11.99 21.43
C MET A 17 1.32 12.69 21.74
N VAL A 18 1.15 13.96 21.35
CA VAL A 18 -0.11 14.68 21.55
C VAL A 18 -1.24 14.01 20.78
N ILE A 19 -1.02 13.62 19.52
CA ILE A 19 -2.04 12.91 18.72
C ILE A 19 -2.42 11.59 19.38
N ALA A 20 -1.45 10.82 19.88
CA ALA A 20 -1.72 9.56 20.57
C ALA A 20 -2.52 9.76 21.86
N ILE A 21 -2.17 10.77 22.67
CA ILE A 21 -2.91 11.10 23.89
C ILE A 21 -4.36 11.48 23.57
N VAL A 22 -4.57 12.35 22.57
CA VAL A 22 -5.91 12.75 22.13
C VAL A 22 -6.71 11.53 21.65
N ALA A 23 -6.10 10.63 20.89
CA ALA A 23 -6.75 9.40 20.43
C ALA A 23 -7.15 8.48 21.58
N ILE A 24 -6.28 8.32 22.60
CA ILE A 24 -6.56 7.52 23.80
C ILE A 24 -7.72 8.14 24.60
N LEU A 25 -7.72 9.48 24.78
CA LEU A 25 -8.79 10.16 25.50
C LEU A 25 -10.13 10.05 24.76
N LEU A 26 -10.14 10.20 23.45
CA LEU A 26 -11.36 10.03 22.63
C LEU A 26 -11.87 8.59 22.69
N LEU A 27 -10.97 7.60 22.61
CA LEU A 27 -11.34 6.19 22.70
C LEU A 27 -11.90 5.86 24.09
N GLY A 28 -11.26 6.35 25.15
CA GLY A 28 -11.73 6.17 26.53
C GLY A 28 -13.07 6.85 26.82
N ALA A 29 -13.36 7.96 26.14
CA ALA A 29 -14.65 8.66 26.24
C ALA A 29 -15.77 8.01 25.38
N THR A 30 -15.40 7.10 24.46
CA THR A 30 -16.36 6.43 23.59
C THR A 30 -16.84 5.14 24.25
N SER A 31 -18.16 5.03 24.49
CA SER A 31 -18.77 3.79 25.00
C SER A 31 -18.83 2.75 23.87
N ILE A 32 -17.86 1.83 23.83
CA ILE A 32 -17.86 0.71 22.91
C ILE A 32 -18.59 -0.44 23.57
N LYS A 33 -19.72 -0.86 23.00
CA LYS A 33 -20.40 -2.10 23.42
C LYS A 33 -19.64 -3.27 22.77
N GLU A 34 -18.90 -4.01 23.58
CA GLU A 34 -18.31 -5.26 23.15
C GLU A 34 -19.41 -6.31 23.09
N GLU A 35 -19.72 -6.81 21.90
CA GLU A 35 -20.47 -8.05 21.75
C GLU A 35 -19.48 -9.19 21.98
N ALA A 36 -19.79 -10.05 22.97
CA ALA A 36 -18.98 -11.23 23.23
C ALA A 36 -18.95 -12.11 21.96
N PRO A 37 -17.77 -12.51 21.47
CA PRO A 37 -17.68 -13.34 20.28
C PRO A 37 -18.46 -14.64 20.50
N GLU A 38 -19.44 -14.90 19.63
CA GLU A 38 -20.17 -16.16 19.62
C GLU A 38 -19.23 -17.27 19.13
N GLY A 39 -18.86 -18.19 20.01
CA GLY A 39 -18.06 -19.36 19.67
C GLY A 39 -16.69 -19.42 20.33
N LYS A 40 -15.95 -20.50 20.03
CA LYS A 40 -14.56 -20.67 20.49
C LYS A 40 -13.64 -19.74 19.74
N PRO A 41 -12.63 -19.12 20.40
CA PRO A 41 -11.64 -18.30 19.70
C PRO A 41 -10.90 -19.16 18.66
N SER A 42 -10.78 -18.61 17.46
CA SER A 42 -10.11 -19.29 16.35
C SER A 42 -8.61 -19.41 16.61
N THR A 43 -8.06 -20.57 16.31
CA THR A 43 -6.63 -20.82 16.45
C THR A 43 -5.85 -20.27 15.26
N PHE A 44 -4.56 -20.00 15.45
CA PHE A 44 -3.66 -19.57 14.38
C PHE A 44 -3.64 -20.57 13.21
N ALA A 45 -3.68 -21.87 13.51
CA ALA A 45 -3.72 -22.92 12.50
C ALA A 45 -4.99 -22.85 11.63
N GLU A 46 -6.14 -22.53 12.22
CA GLU A 46 -7.40 -22.35 11.49
C GLU A 46 -7.37 -21.12 10.56
N CYS A 47 -6.69 -20.04 10.98
CA CYS A 47 -6.47 -18.86 10.12
C CYS A 47 -5.60 -19.23 8.93
N ILE A 48 -4.48 -19.92 9.15
CA ILE A 48 -3.58 -20.35 8.06
C ILE A 48 -4.25 -21.37 7.13
N ALA A 49 -5.09 -22.25 7.65
CA ALA A 49 -5.82 -23.22 6.84
C ALA A 49 -6.75 -22.56 5.80
N LEU A 50 -7.16 -21.29 6.01
CA LEU A 50 -7.93 -20.52 5.02
C LEU A 50 -7.16 -20.28 3.72
N LEU A 51 -5.84 -20.32 3.72
CA LEU A 51 -5.02 -20.25 2.50
C LEU A 51 -5.27 -21.44 1.54
N GLY A 52 -5.88 -22.52 2.03
CA GLY A 52 -6.38 -23.60 1.17
C GLY A 52 -7.55 -23.18 0.26
N ASN A 53 -8.23 -22.06 0.55
CA ASN A 53 -9.23 -21.50 -0.34
C ASN A 53 -8.53 -20.63 -1.41
N PRO A 54 -8.66 -20.97 -2.73
CA PRO A 54 -7.95 -20.26 -3.79
C PRO A 54 -8.27 -18.76 -3.84
N PHE A 55 -9.52 -18.37 -3.55
CA PHE A 55 -9.91 -16.97 -3.56
C PHE A 55 -9.25 -16.18 -2.41
N ILE A 56 -9.26 -16.76 -1.20
CA ILE A 56 -8.59 -16.16 -0.03
C ILE A 56 -7.09 -16.06 -0.26
N LEU A 57 -6.45 -17.09 -0.81
CA LEU A 57 -5.03 -17.05 -1.17
C LEU A 57 -4.73 -15.93 -2.17
N LEU A 58 -5.56 -15.78 -3.20
CA LEU A 58 -5.38 -14.70 -4.18
C LEU A 58 -5.51 -13.30 -3.52
N MET A 59 -6.49 -13.10 -2.64
CA MET A 59 -6.64 -11.83 -1.92
C MET A 59 -5.45 -11.57 -0.98
N PHE A 60 -4.99 -12.60 -0.27
CA PHE A 60 -3.83 -12.52 0.62
C PHE A 60 -2.57 -12.08 -0.12
N VAL A 61 -2.23 -12.76 -1.23
CA VAL A 61 -1.09 -12.38 -2.07
C VAL A 61 -1.30 -10.99 -2.68
N GLY A 62 -2.54 -10.62 -3.03
CA GLY A 62 -2.89 -9.29 -3.51
C GLY A 62 -2.57 -8.19 -2.47
N ILE A 63 -2.87 -8.43 -1.21
CA ILE A 63 -2.53 -7.52 -0.11
C ILE A 63 -1.00 -7.47 0.07
N MET A 64 -0.30 -8.59 0.00
CA MET A 64 1.17 -8.61 0.04
C MET A 64 1.77 -7.75 -1.08
N CYS A 65 1.27 -7.89 -2.31
CA CYS A 65 1.72 -7.08 -3.44
C CYS A 65 1.41 -5.59 -3.22
N HIS A 66 0.19 -5.26 -2.79
CA HIS A 66 -0.20 -3.88 -2.49
C HIS A 66 0.74 -3.21 -1.49
N VAL A 67 1.01 -3.87 -0.36
CA VAL A 67 1.89 -3.33 0.69
C VAL A 67 3.34 -3.31 0.23
N GLY A 68 3.77 -4.32 -0.52
CA GLY A 68 5.09 -4.36 -1.15
C GLY A 68 5.31 -3.19 -2.11
N ILE A 69 4.31 -2.85 -2.93
CA ILE A 69 4.34 -1.70 -3.84
C ILE A 69 4.37 -0.39 -3.03
N ASP A 70 3.59 -0.30 -1.96
CA ASP A 70 3.55 0.87 -1.09
C ASP A 70 4.93 1.17 -0.47
N VAL A 71 5.46 0.24 0.28
CA VAL A 71 6.77 0.38 0.94
C VAL A 71 7.89 0.49 -0.08
N GLY A 72 7.84 -0.34 -1.12
CA GLY A 72 8.83 -0.38 -2.18
C GLY A 72 8.92 0.92 -2.97
N THR A 73 7.80 1.52 -3.36
CA THR A 73 7.80 2.81 -4.05
C THR A 73 8.40 3.91 -3.18
N ASN A 74 8.02 3.97 -1.90
CA ASN A 74 8.53 4.97 -0.98
C ASN A 74 10.04 4.89 -0.75
N THR A 75 10.61 3.69 -0.78
CA THR A 75 12.05 3.48 -0.62
C THR A 75 12.82 3.67 -1.92
N THR A 76 12.22 3.36 -3.06
CA THR A 76 12.92 3.34 -4.37
C THR A 76 12.76 4.63 -5.15
N ALA A 77 11.63 5.33 -5.08
CA ALA A 77 11.41 6.54 -5.84
C ALA A 77 12.46 7.63 -5.58
N PRO A 78 12.86 7.95 -4.32
CA PRO A 78 13.96 8.88 -4.08
C PRO A 78 15.29 8.38 -4.69
N LYS A 79 15.60 7.09 -4.57
CA LYS A 79 16.83 6.49 -5.09
C LYS A 79 16.92 6.58 -6.63
N ILE A 80 15.80 6.39 -7.33
CA ILE A 80 15.72 6.56 -8.79
C ILE A 80 16.02 8.00 -9.18
N LEU A 81 15.46 8.98 -8.47
CA LEU A 81 15.72 10.39 -8.73
C LEU A 81 17.20 10.75 -8.49
N MET A 82 17.83 10.16 -7.47
CA MET A 82 19.26 10.31 -7.22
C MET A 82 20.09 9.65 -8.32
N GLU A 83 19.78 8.39 -8.68
CA GLU A 83 20.53 7.61 -9.65
C GLU A 83 20.46 8.19 -11.07
N ARG A 84 19.23 8.54 -11.54
CA ARG A 84 19.02 8.95 -12.93
C ARG A 84 19.17 10.44 -13.19
N LEU A 85 18.87 11.27 -12.19
CA LEU A 85 18.86 12.72 -12.34
C LEU A 85 19.99 13.42 -11.55
N GLY A 86 20.81 12.65 -10.81
CA GLY A 86 21.85 13.22 -9.97
C GLY A 86 21.32 14.14 -8.85
N MET A 87 20.06 13.97 -8.44
CA MET A 87 19.45 14.83 -7.42
C MET A 87 20.09 14.55 -6.05
N ASP A 88 20.26 15.62 -5.25
CA ASP A 88 20.65 15.46 -3.86
C ASP A 88 19.53 14.78 -3.03
N ILE A 89 19.90 14.21 -1.88
CA ILE A 89 18.98 13.44 -1.04
C ILE A 89 17.80 14.29 -0.52
N HIS A 90 17.99 15.58 -0.27
CA HIS A 90 16.93 16.43 0.24
C HIS A 90 15.88 16.73 -0.83
N ALA A 91 16.34 16.98 -2.06
CA ALA A 91 15.46 17.18 -3.21
C ALA A 91 14.75 15.87 -3.61
N ALA A 92 15.47 14.75 -3.60
CA ALA A 92 14.90 13.44 -3.92
C ALA A 92 13.85 12.96 -2.89
N ALA A 93 14.03 13.31 -1.61
CA ALA A 93 13.07 12.96 -0.54
C ALA A 93 11.66 13.53 -0.77
N PHE A 94 11.51 14.55 -1.61
CA PHE A 94 10.19 15.07 -1.99
C PHE A 94 9.34 14.01 -2.71
N ALA A 95 9.94 13.02 -3.35
CA ALA A 95 9.26 11.90 -3.99
C ALA A 95 8.30 11.18 -3.03
N THR A 96 8.77 10.90 -1.79
CA THR A 96 7.95 10.26 -0.76
C THR A 96 6.77 11.14 -0.34
N SER A 97 6.99 12.45 -0.19
CA SER A 97 5.90 13.39 0.12
C SER A 97 4.87 13.43 -1.00
N LEU A 98 5.32 13.46 -2.24
CA LEU A 98 4.45 13.47 -3.43
C LEU A 98 3.60 12.19 -3.49
N TYR A 99 4.21 11.03 -3.25
CA TYR A 99 3.49 9.75 -3.19
C TYR A 99 2.35 9.81 -2.16
N PHE A 100 2.63 10.23 -0.93
CA PHE A 100 1.61 10.28 0.13
C PHE A 100 0.55 11.34 -0.10
N ILE A 101 0.87 12.48 -0.72
CA ILE A 101 -0.13 13.48 -1.13
C ILE A 101 -1.15 12.82 -2.07
N PHE A 102 -0.67 12.19 -3.15
CA PHE A 102 -1.57 11.57 -4.12
C PHE A 102 -2.29 10.34 -3.56
N ARG A 103 -1.66 9.58 -2.68
CA ARG A 103 -2.31 8.50 -1.96
C ARG A 103 -3.45 9.01 -1.07
N THR A 104 -3.24 10.10 -0.33
CA THR A 104 -4.28 10.71 0.50
C THR A 104 -5.43 11.24 -0.36
N VAL A 105 -5.12 11.96 -1.43
CA VAL A 105 -6.13 12.43 -2.41
C VAL A 105 -6.90 11.23 -2.98
N GLY A 106 -6.21 10.15 -3.35
CA GLY A 106 -6.82 8.92 -3.86
C GLY A 106 -7.73 8.23 -2.83
N CYS A 107 -7.35 8.21 -1.54
CA CYS A 107 -8.21 7.68 -0.48
C CYS A 107 -9.50 8.50 -0.33
N LEU A 108 -9.38 9.84 -0.30
CA LEU A 108 -10.53 10.74 -0.15
C LEU A 108 -11.46 10.69 -1.36
N THR A 109 -10.92 10.85 -2.56
CA THR A 109 -11.72 10.80 -3.80
C THR A 109 -12.26 9.40 -4.05
N GLY A 110 -11.48 8.36 -3.74
CA GLY A 110 -11.90 6.98 -3.87
C GLY A 110 -13.09 6.62 -2.99
N SER A 111 -13.17 7.15 -1.76
CA SER A 111 -14.33 6.94 -0.90
C SER A 111 -15.61 7.51 -1.52
N LEU A 112 -15.54 8.69 -2.16
CA LEU A 112 -16.66 9.31 -2.86
C LEU A 112 -17.04 8.55 -4.14
N ILE A 113 -16.03 8.12 -4.91
CA ILE A 113 -16.25 7.40 -6.17
C ILE A 113 -16.85 6.01 -5.90
N LEU A 114 -16.38 5.30 -4.88
CA LEU A 114 -16.89 3.98 -4.50
C LEU A 114 -18.34 4.01 -3.99
N ALA A 115 -18.86 5.17 -3.61
CA ALA A 115 -20.28 5.32 -3.33
C ALA A 115 -21.17 5.14 -4.59
N HIS A 116 -20.60 5.36 -5.79
CA HIS A 116 -21.33 5.31 -7.06
C HIS A 116 -20.79 4.24 -8.03
N TRP A 117 -19.55 3.80 -7.84
CA TRP A 117 -18.89 2.81 -8.70
C TRP A 117 -18.79 1.46 -7.99
N THR A 118 -18.80 0.41 -8.79
CA THR A 118 -18.48 -0.93 -8.25
C THR A 118 -17.00 -1.01 -7.85
N PRO A 119 -16.68 -1.73 -6.74
CA PRO A 119 -15.29 -1.93 -6.31
C PRO A 119 -14.38 -2.45 -7.43
N LYS A 120 -14.91 -3.34 -8.28
CA LYS A 120 -14.19 -3.88 -9.42
C LYS A 120 -13.79 -2.81 -10.44
N LYS A 121 -14.71 -1.91 -10.83
CA LYS A 121 -14.40 -0.82 -11.78
C LYS A 121 -13.31 0.10 -11.22
N PHE A 122 -13.44 0.48 -9.95
CA PHE A 122 -12.45 1.33 -9.29
C PHE A 122 -11.08 0.64 -9.22
N PHE A 123 -11.07 -0.65 -8.86
CA PHE A 123 -9.85 -1.46 -8.80
C PHE A 123 -9.13 -1.51 -10.15
N VAL A 124 -9.87 -1.73 -11.26
CA VAL A 124 -9.28 -1.73 -12.62
C VAL A 124 -8.61 -0.40 -12.93
N VAL A 125 -9.30 0.72 -12.69
CA VAL A 125 -8.73 2.06 -12.93
C VAL A 125 -7.47 2.26 -12.09
N SER A 126 -7.51 1.89 -10.81
CA SER A 126 -6.37 1.96 -9.90
C SER A 126 -5.16 1.18 -10.44
N VAL A 127 -5.37 -0.07 -10.86
CA VAL A 127 -4.29 -0.91 -11.37
C VAL A 127 -3.77 -0.41 -12.73
N VAL A 128 -4.62 0.10 -13.61
CA VAL A 128 -4.20 0.72 -14.87
C VAL A 128 -3.28 1.93 -14.62
N LEU A 129 -3.62 2.79 -13.65
CA LEU A 129 -2.75 3.90 -13.25
C LEU A 129 -1.40 3.41 -12.71
N MET A 130 -1.39 2.30 -11.95
CA MET A 130 -0.15 1.71 -11.45
C MET A 130 0.69 1.11 -12.59
N VAL A 131 0.07 0.46 -13.59
CA VAL A 131 0.77 -0.04 -14.79
C VAL A 131 1.38 1.12 -15.57
N ALA A 132 0.61 2.21 -15.79
CA ALA A 132 1.12 3.41 -16.44
C ALA A 132 2.28 4.04 -15.68
N SER A 133 2.21 4.03 -14.33
CA SER A 133 3.32 4.47 -13.47
C SER A 133 4.57 3.62 -13.66
N MET A 134 4.45 2.28 -13.67
CA MET A 134 5.59 1.39 -13.88
C MET A 134 6.22 1.60 -15.27
N ALA A 135 5.40 1.77 -16.30
CA ALA A 135 5.89 2.12 -17.63
C ALA A 135 6.63 3.47 -17.60
N GLY A 136 6.08 4.45 -16.89
CA GLY A 136 6.72 5.76 -16.72
C GLY A 136 8.09 5.68 -16.03
N PHE A 137 8.19 4.89 -14.96
CA PHE A 137 9.46 4.65 -14.28
C PHE A 137 10.49 3.91 -15.14
N LEU A 138 10.06 3.01 -16.02
CA LEU A 138 10.98 2.22 -16.84
C LEU A 138 11.42 2.94 -18.11
N LEU A 139 10.59 3.81 -18.67
CA LEU A 139 10.82 4.39 -20.01
C LEU A 139 11.34 5.82 -19.99
N PHE A 140 11.21 6.55 -18.87
CA PHE A 140 11.53 7.97 -18.85
C PHE A 140 12.57 8.32 -17.78
N ASP A 141 13.46 9.28 -18.16
CA ASP A 141 14.46 9.87 -17.28
C ASP A 141 14.19 11.39 -17.04
N SER A 142 13.02 11.88 -17.40
CA SER A 142 12.61 13.25 -17.16
C SER A 142 12.05 13.42 -15.75
N LYS A 143 12.51 14.43 -15.01
CA LYS A 143 12.04 14.78 -13.67
C LYS A 143 10.52 14.90 -13.58
N ALA A 144 9.90 15.58 -14.57
CA ALA A 144 8.47 15.79 -14.59
C ALA A 144 7.71 14.46 -14.76
N LEU A 145 8.16 13.58 -15.69
CA LEU A 145 7.52 12.30 -15.95
C LEU A 145 7.71 11.32 -14.80
N LEU A 146 8.87 11.33 -14.14
CA LEU A 146 9.08 10.52 -12.93
C LEU A 146 8.18 10.98 -11.78
N TYR A 147 7.98 12.30 -11.60
CA TYR A 147 7.03 12.80 -10.60
C TYR A 147 5.58 12.42 -10.94
N VAL A 148 5.19 12.48 -12.22
CA VAL A 148 3.88 11.98 -12.65
C VAL A 148 3.74 10.49 -12.34
N SER A 149 4.76 9.68 -12.60
CA SER A 149 4.76 8.25 -12.27
C SER A 149 4.58 7.99 -10.77
N ILE A 150 5.28 8.77 -9.91
CA ILE A 150 5.10 8.69 -8.45
C ILE A 150 3.67 9.04 -8.05
N ALA A 151 3.10 10.09 -8.63
CA ALA A 151 1.73 10.51 -8.36
C ALA A 151 0.70 9.44 -8.79
N LEU A 152 0.89 8.84 -9.97
CA LEU A 152 0.02 7.80 -10.49
C LEU A 152 0.01 6.54 -9.62
N VAL A 153 1.19 6.06 -9.17
CA VAL A 153 1.23 4.91 -8.29
C VAL A 153 0.67 5.23 -6.91
N GLY A 154 0.92 6.44 -6.38
CA GLY A 154 0.34 6.87 -5.11
C GLY A 154 -1.19 6.87 -5.15
N TYR A 155 -1.77 7.50 -6.17
CA TYR A 155 -3.22 7.52 -6.36
C TYR A 155 -3.79 6.12 -6.64
N GLY A 156 -3.18 5.37 -7.55
CA GLY A 156 -3.63 4.02 -7.93
C GLY A 156 -3.61 3.05 -6.75
N ASN A 157 -2.58 3.12 -5.90
CA ASN A 157 -2.44 2.21 -4.76
C ASN A 157 -3.34 2.57 -3.56
N SER A 158 -4.04 3.70 -3.57
CA SER A 158 -4.73 4.29 -2.40
C SER A 158 -5.78 3.37 -1.77
N ASN A 159 -6.68 2.77 -2.55
CA ASN A 159 -7.83 2.00 -2.05
C ASN A 159 -7.73 0.50 -2.33
N VAL A 160 -6.62 0.02 -2.88
CA VAL A 160 -6.43 -1.40 -3.25
C VAL A 160 -6.58 -2.30 -2.04
N PHE A 161 -5.96 -1.95 -0.91
CA PHE A 161 -6.08 -2.71 0.34
C PHE A 161 -7.54 -2.88 0.76
N SER A 162 -8.28 -1.78 0.85
CA SER A 162 -9.67 -1.77 1.32
C SER A 162 -10.59 -2.62 0.43
N ILE A 163 -10.36 -2.58 -0.89
CA ILE A 163 -11.13 -3.38 -1.85
C ILE A 163 -10.83 -4.87 -1.67
N LEU A 164 -9.56 -5.26 -1.63
CA LEU A 164 -9.16 -6.67 -1.49
C LEU A 164 -9.60 -7.23 -0.14
N PHE A 165 -9.41 -6.46 0.93
CA PHE A 165 -9.81 -6.83 2.27
C PHE A 165 -11.33 -7.04 2.37
N SER A 166 -12.12 -6.10 1.86
CA SER A 166 -13.57 -6.21 1.83
C SER A 166 -14.06 -7.41 1.01
N GLN A 167 -13.46 -7.66 -0.17
CA GLN A 167 -13.81 -8.80 -1.00
C GLN A 167 -13.49 -10.14 -0.31
N ALA A 168 -12.38 -10.21 0.43
CA ALA A 168 -12.02 -11.38 1.22
C ALA A 168 -13.06 -11.63 2.34
N LEU A 169 -13.43 -10.60 3.11
CA LEU A 169 -14.44 -10.71 4.17
C LEU A 169 -15.80 -11.14 3.63
N LEU A 170 -16.25 -10.52 2.53
CA LEU A 170 -17.54 -10.85 1.92
C LEU A 170 -17.59 -12.26 1.33
N SER A 171 -16.44 -12.85 1.00
CA SER A 171 -16.38 -14.21 0.46
C SER A 171 -16.65 -15.29 1.51
N MET A 172 -16.41 -15.00 2.79
CA MET A 172 -16.59 -15.93 3.90
C MET A 172 -17.25 -15.25 5.12
N PRO A 173 -18.54 -14.89 5.05
CA PRO A 173 -19.23 -14.12 6.10
C PRO A 173 -19.25 -14.81 7.47
N GLN A 174 -19.17 -16.14 7.49
CA GLN A 174 -19.19 -16.94 8.72
C GLN A 174 -17.83 -16.97 9.45
N ARG A 175 -16.76 -16.49 8.80
CA ARG A 175 -15.39 -16.60 9.30
C ARG A 175 -14.64 -15.25 9.17
N GLN A 176 -15.35 -14.13 9.35
CA GLN A 176 -14.78 -12.82 9.12
C GLN A 176 -13.59 -12.50 10.03
N ASN A 177 -13.59 -12.99 11.27
CA ASN A 177 -12.49 -12.75 12.22
C ASN A 177 -11.20 -13.42 11.75
N GLU A 178 -11.28 -14.70 11.33
CA GLU A 178 -10.12 -15.42 10.83
C GLU A 178 -9.61 -14.85 9.50
N VAL A 179 -10.55 -14.49 8.59
CA VAL A 179 -10.20 -13.87 7.31
C VAL A 179 -9.53 -12.52 7.56
N SER A 180 -10.06 -11.69 8.45
CA SER A 180 -9.46 -10.37 8.74
C SER A 180 -8.06 -10.52 9.35
N GLY A 181 -7.90 -11.43 10.31
CA GLY A 181 -6.60 -11.74 10.90
C GLY A 181 -5.58 -12.18 9.84
N LEU A 182 -5.99 -13.11 8.97
CA LEU A 182 -5.14 -13.59 7.87
C LEU A 182 -4.78 -12.44 6.90
N MET A 183 -5.75 -11.62 6.49
CA MET A 183 -5.49 -10.50 5.57
C MET A 183 -4.53 -9.47 6.17
N ILE A 184 -4.61 -9.20 7.47
CA ILE A 184 -3.66 -8.32 8.17
C ILE A 184 -2.25 -8.94 8.15
N MET A 185 -2.11 -10.26 8.26
CA MET A 185 -0.80 -10.91 8.10
C MET A 185 -0.19 -10.66 6.70
N GLY A 186 -1.00 -10.39 5.68
CA GLY A 186 -0.54 -9.97 4.34
C GLY A 186 0.31 -8.70 4.34
N LEU A 187 0.25 -7.86 5.40
CA LEU A 187 1.15 -6.70 5.57
C LEU A 187 2.64 -7.10 5.59
N PHE A 188 2.95 -8.38 5.82
CA PHE A 188 4.29 -8.93 5.70
C PHE A 188 4.91 -8.72 4.30
N GLY A 189 4.10 -8.47 3.28
CA GLY A 189 4.55 -8.04 1.96
C GLY A 189 5.50 -6.83 2.00
N GLY A 190 5.31 -5.92 2.97
CA GLY A 190 6.19 -4.79 3.22
C GLY A 190 7.61 -5.16 3.68
N THR A 191 7.84 -6.41 4.09
CA THR A 191 9.18 -6.95 4.40
C THR A 191 9.73 -7.75 3.21
N VAL A 192 8.88 -8.58 2.59
CA VAL A 192 9.29 -9.47 1.49
C VAL A 192 9.73 -8.66 0.26
N PHE A 193 8.96 -7.66 -0.13
CA PHE A 193 9.24 -6.88 -1.34
C PHE A 193 10.57 -6.12 -1.26
N PRO A 194 10.86 -5.32 -0.21
CA PRO A 194 12.16 -4.64 -0.11
C PRO A 194 13.35 -5.59 -0.12
N LEU A 195 13.22 -6.80 0.45
CA LEU A 195 14.25 -7.81 0.40
C LEU A 195 14.52 -8.27 -1.05
N LEU A 196 13.46 -8.62 -1.79
CA LEU A 196 13.57 -9.03 -3.20
C LEU A 196 14.08 -7.87 -4.07
N MET A 197 13.64 -6.65 -3.79
CA MET A 197 14.09 -5.44 -4.48
C MET A 197 15.58 -5.18 -4.26
N GLY A 198 16.08 -5.40 -3.03
CA GLY A 198 17.52 -5.33 -2.73
C GLY A 198 18.31 -6.30 -3.59
N PHE A 199 17.97 -7.58 -3.56
CA PHE A 199 18.63 -8.59 -4.39
C PHE A 199 18.59 -8.28 -5.88
N ALA A 200 17.43 -7.84 -6.41
CA ALA A 200 17.32 -7.49 -7.81
C ALA A 200 18.12 -6.23 -8.19
N SER A 201 18.17 -5.23 -7.30
CA SER A 201 18.97 -4.02 -7.52
C SER A 201 20.46 -4.32 -7.50
N ASP A 202 20.91 -5.18 -6.57
CA ASP A 202 22.32 -5.59 -6.47
C ASP A 202 22.74 -6.39 -7.71
N ALA A 203 21.89 -7.30 -8.17
CA ALA A 203 22.15 -8.11 -9.37
C ALA A 203 22.26 -7.28 -10.65
N LEU A 204 21.47 -6.21 -10.77
CA LEU A 204 21.48 -5.32 -11.93
C LEU A 204 22.37 -4.08 -11.75
N HIS A 205 22.97 -3.90 -10.59
CA HIS A 205 23.74 -2.69 -10.22
C HIS A 205 22.95 -1.39 -10.49
N SER A 206 21.60 -1.42 -10.33
CA SER A 206 20.69 -0.30 -10.62
C SER A 206 19.38 -0.44 -9.87
N GLN A 207 18.75 0.67 -9.52
CA GLN A 207 17.41 0.70 -8.94
C GLN A 207 16.32 0.19 -9.92
N THR A 208 16.67 0.00 -11.19
CA THR A 208 15.78 -0.68 -12.15
C THR A 208 15.42 -2.10 -11.69
N GLY A 209 16.31 -2.80 -10.98
CA GLY A 209 15.99 -4.10 -10.38
C GLY A 209 14.83 -4.04 -9.39
N ALA A 210 14.82 -3.03 -8.53
CA ALA A 210 13.70 -2.80 -7.61
C ALA A 210 12.39 -2.50 -8.37
N LEU A 211 12.45 -1.71 -9.45
CA LEU A 211 11.27 -1.42 -10.27
C LEU A 211 10.68 -2.66 -10.92
N LEU A 212 11.51 -3.60 -11.38
CA LEU A 212 11.04 -4.86 -11.96
C LEU A 212 10.29 -5.71 -10.92
N VAL A 213 10.75 -5.76 -9.69
CA VAL A 213 10.04 -6.46 -8.61
C VAL A 213 8.69 -5.79 -8.33
N LEU A 214 8.64 -4.45 -8.28
CA LEU A 214 7.38 -3.71 -8.13
C LEU A 214 6.43 -3.98 -9.30
N ALA A 215 6.96 -3.99 -10.54
CA ALA A 215 6.17 -4.29 -11.73
C ALA A 215 5.52 -5.68 -11.67
N VAL A 216 6.24 -6.69 -11.18
CA VAL A 216 5.66 -8.03 -10.95
C VAL A 216 4.48 -7.97 -10.00
N GLY A 217 4.58 -7.20 -8.90
CA GLY A 217 3.47 -6.99 -7.98
C GLY A 217 2.27 -6.30 -8.66
N VAL A 218 2.52 -5.28 -9.47
CA VAL A 218 1.46 -4.57 -10.23
C VAL A 218 0.81 -5.49 -11.24
N PHE A 219 1.57 -6.32 -11.96
CA PHE A 219 1.02 -7.30 -12.89
C PHE A 219 0.21 -8.38 -12.20
N TYR A 220 0.60 -8.78 -10.98
CA TYR A 220 -0.23 -9.66 -10.18
C TYR A 220 -1.58 -9.01 -9.84
N LEU A 221 -1.60 -7.75 -9.43
CA LEU A 221 -2.85 -7.01 -9.18
C LEU A 221 -3.67 -6.87 -10.47
N LEU A 222 -3.02 -6.69 -11.63
CA LEU A 222 -3.70 -6.67 -12.92
C LEU A 222 -4.35 -8.02 -13.23
N PHE A 223 -3.67 -9.14 -12.96
CA PHE A 223 -4.28 -10.47 -13.07
C PHE A 223 -5.47 -10.62 -12.12
N LEU A 224 -5.36 -10.11 -10.91
CA LEU A 224 -6.35 -10.29 -9.85
C LEU A 224 -7.71 -9.65 -10.19
N PHE A 225 -7.76 -8.59 -11.03
CA PHE A 225 -9.04 -7.99 -11.43
C PHE A 225 -9.98 -8.97 -12.10
N THR A 226 -9.45 -9.99 -12.79
CA THR A 226 -10.24 -11.03 -13.46
C THR A 226 -11.00 -11.92 -12.46
N LYS A 227 -10.58 -11.93 -11.20
CA LYS A 227 -11.12 -12.77 -10.11
C LYS A 227 -12.06 -12.01 -9.18
N LEU A 228 -12.03 -10.67 -9.23
CA LEU A 228 -12.95 -9.83 -8.45
C LEU A 228 -14.37 -9.89 -9.02
N LYS A 229 -15.35 -9.92 -8.12
CA LYS A 229 -16.78 -9.91 -8.45
C LYS A 229 -17.35 -8.50 -8.54
#